data_1eabce8253953b370453e9840bb77bc4
#
_entry.id   1eabce8253953b370453e9840bb77bc4
#
_cell.length_a   1.000
_cell.length_b   1.000
_cell.length_c   1.000
_cell.angle_alpha   90.00
_cell.angle_beta   90.00
_cell.angle_gamma   90.00
#
_symmetry.space_group_name_H-M   'P 1'
#
loop_
_entity.id
_entity.type
_entity.pdbx_description
1 polymer ?
#
loop_
_entity_poly.entity_id
_entity_poly.type
_entity_poly.pdbx_seq_one_letter_code
_entity_poly.pdbx_strand_id
1 'polypeptide(L)'
;GLAGHGGCVVAGKQTAGRGRRGRSFYSPEEAGLYLSVILKPRGSLKESLLLTAEAAVAVYKAVLRITGISLGIKWVNDLYYNEKKVCGILTELEWEAESGEFSCVIIGAGINVSQDEADFGPEVAPIAISLAQALGTAPDRTWPPG
;
A
#
# COMPACT_ATOMS: atom_id res chain seq x y z
N GLY A 1 -6.04 -2.74 -23.72
CA GLY A 1 -6.50 -1.48 -23.17
C GLY A 1 -6.08 -1.33 -21.73
N LEU A 2 -5.54 -0.18 -21.39
CA LEU A 2 -5.20 0.14 -20.00
C LEU A 2 -6.46 0.13 -19.15
N ALA A 3 -6.35 -0.34 -17.93
CA ALA A 3 -7.45 -0.39 -16.97
C ALA A 3 -8.10 1.00 -16.84
N GLY A 4 -9.43 1.03 -16.88
CA GLY A 4 -10.21 2.27 -16.72
C GLY A 4 -10.22 2.75 -15.27
N HIS A 5 -10.98 3.82 -15.00
CA HIS A 5 -11.26 4.29 -13.64
C HIS A 5 -11.73 3.15 -12.73
N GLY A 6 -11.12 3.00 -11.57
CA GLY A 6 -11.38 1.90 -10.63
C GLY A 6 -10.69 0.59 -10.97
N GLY A 7 -9.87 0.56 -12.03
CA GLY A 7 -9.05 -0.61 -12.33
C GLY A 7 -8.08 -0.90 -11.20
N CYS A 8 -7.96 -2.17 -10.80
CA CYS A 8 -7.08 -2.62 -9.73
C CYS A 8 -6.14 -3.72 -10.24
N VAL A 9 -4.89 -3.62 -9.86
CA VAL A 9 -3.86 -4.65 -10.09
C VAL A 9 -3.36 -5.13 -8.75
N VAL A 10 -3.34 -6.44 -8.55
CA VAL A 10 -2.76 -7.08 -7.36
C VAL A 10 -1.57 -7.92 -7.80
N ALA A 11 -0.45 -7.76 -7.13
CA ALA A 11 0.77 -8.51 -7.39
C ALA A 11 1.15 -9.36 -6.16
N GLY A 12 1.59 -10.60 -6.40
CA GLY A 12 2.15 -11.46 -5.35
C GLY A 12 3.61 -11.13 -5.02
N LYS A 13 4.29 -10.41 -5.93
CA LYS A 13 5.70 -9.99 -5.80
C LYS A 13 5.94 -8.73 -6.61
N GLN A 14 6.88 -7.91 -6.16
CA GLN A 14 7.40 -6.80 -6.95
C GLN A 14 8.92 -6.93 -7.06
N THR A 15 9.45 -6.84 -8.29
CA THR A 15 10.90 -6.85 -8.56
C THR A 15 11.50 -5.44 -8.51
N ALA A 16 10.66 -4.41 -8.64
CA ALA A 16 11.04 -3.01 -8.63
C ALA A 16 10.03 -2.16 -7.83
N GLY A 17 9.67 -2.64 -6.63
CA GLY A 17 8.75 -1.92 -5.74
C GLY A 17 9.28 -0.52 -5.41
N ARG A 18 8.42 0.49 -5.56
CA ARG A 18 8.77 1.90 -5.38
C ARG A 18 8.18 2.47 -4.11
N GLY A 19 8.97 3.25 -3.41
CA GLY A 19 8.55 4.10 -2.31
C GLY A 19 8.72 5.58 -2.66
N ARG A 20 8.38 6.47 -1.75
CA ARG A 20 8.55 7.92 -1.93
C ARG A 20 10.01 8.32 -2.06
N ARG A 21 10.28 9.38 -2.83
CA ARG A 21 11.62 9.99 -3.00
C ARG A 21 12.67 9.00 -3.54
N GLY A 22 12.26 8.12 -4.45
CA GLY A 22 13.17 7.17 -5.08
C GLY A 22 13.61 6.01 -4.19
N ARG A 23 13.02 5.82 -3.01
CA ARG A 23 13.29 4.66 -2.16
C ARG A 23 12.66 3.41 -2.77
N SER A 24 13.30 2.25 -2.59
CA SER A 24 12.69 0.96 -2.90
C SER A 24 11.69 0.56 -1.80
N PHE A 25 10.67 -0.19 -2.20
CA PHE A 25 9.77 -0.87 -1.28
C PHE A 25 10.03 -2.38 -1.39
N TYR A 26 10.47 -2.99 -0.28
CA TYR A 26 10.74 -4.42 -0.24
C TYR A 26 9.44 -5.21 -0.38
N SER A 27 9.34 -6.03 -1.42
CA SER A 27 8.10 -6.71 -1.82
C SER A 27 8.35 -8.19 -2.08
N PRO A 28 8.65 -9.00 -1.04
CA PRO A 28 8.92 -10.42 -1.20
C PRO A 28 7.70 -11.18 -1.70
N GLU A 29 7.97 -12.33 -2.33
CA GLU A 29 6.93 -13.20 -2.87
C GLU A 29 6.08 -13.82 -1.76
N GLU A 30 4.77 -13.84 -1.97
CA GLU A 30 3.75 -14.46 -1.11
C GLU A 30 3.68 -13.97 0.36
N ALA A 31 4.48 -12.99 0.74
CA ALA A 31 4.53 -12.49 2.12
C ALA A 31 3.77 -11.18 2.33
N GLY A 32 3.55 -10.39 1.27
CA GLY A 32 2.85 -9.12 1.31
C GLY A 32 1.61 -9.09 0.44
N LEU A 33 0.88 -8.00 0.52
CA LEU A 33 -0.18 -7.62 -0.40
C LEU A 33 0.22 -6.32 -1.10
N TYR A 34 0.41 -6.40 -2.41
CA TYR A 34 0.82 -5.27 -3.24
C TYR A 34 -0.29 -4.97 -4.23
N LEU A 35 -0.93 -3.83 -4.07
CA LEU A 35 -2.03 -3.46 -4.95
C LEU A 35 -1.84 -2.05 -5.51
N SER A 36 -2.31 -1.84 -6.73
CA SER A 36 -2.37 -0.54 -7.37
C SER A 36 -3.77 -0.29 -7.90
N VAL A 37 -4.30 0.89 -7.63
CA VAL A 37 -5.63 1.32 -8.09
C VAL A 37 -5.47 2.52 -9.00
N ILE A 38 -6.14 2.48 -10.15
CA ILE A 38 -6.14 3.58 -11.13
C ILE A 38 -7.41 4.40 -10.95
N LEU A 39 -7.25 5.68 -10.68
CA LEU A 39 -8.34 6.62 -10.53
C LEU A 39 -8.24 7.73 -11.58
N LYS A 40 -9.38 8.10 -12.15
CA LYS A 40 -9.50 9.27 -13.01
C LYS A 40 -10.43 10.28 -12.34
N PRO A 41 -9.92 11.07 -11.38
CA PRO A 41 -10.72 12.06 -10.69
C PRO A 41 -11.19 13.13 -11.68
N ARG A 42 -12.41 13.61 -11.48
CA ARG A 42 -12.98 14.71 -12.30
C ARG A 42 -12.68 16.08 -11.72
N GLY A 43 -12.03 16.11 -10.58
CA GLY A 43 -11.72 17.32 -9.81
C GLY A 43 -10.33 17.89 -10.06
N SER A 44 -9.94 18.85 -9.21
CA SER A 44 -8.64 19.52 -9.30
C SER A 44 -7.49 18.63 -8.82
N LEU A 45 -6.27 19.00 -9.22
CA LEU A 45 -5.04 18.36 -8.74
C LEU A 45 -4.94 18.35 -7.20
N LYS A 46 -5.50 19.37 -6.52
CA LYS A 46 -5.54 19.44 -5.05
C LYS A 46 -6.35 18.31 -4.43
N GLU A 47 -7.45 17.91 -5.07
CA GLU A 47 -8.27 16.77 -4.61
C GLU A 47 -7.52 15.46 -4.73
N SER A 48 -6.63 15.33 -5.73
CA SER A 48 -5.78 14.15 -5.89
C SER A 48 -4.82 13.94 -4.71
N LEU A 49 -4.42 14.99 -4.00
CA LEU A 49 -3.58 14.88 -2.79
C LEU A 49 -4.33 14.25 -1.62
N LEU A 50 -5.65 14.45 -1.54
CA LEU A 50 -6.48 13.84 -0.52
C LEU A 50 -6.63 12.34 -0.72
N LEU A 51 -6.51 11.85 -1.95
CA LEU A 51 -6.62 10.42 -2.27
C LEU A 51 -5.60 9.57 -1.53
N THR A 52 -4.41 10.11 -1.25
CA THR A 52 -3.40 9.39 -0.44
C THR A 52 -3.90 9.17 0.98
N ALA A 53 -4.48 10.19 1.61
CA ALA A 53 -5.04 10.09 2.95
C ALA A 53 -6.28 9.18 2.99
N GLU A 54 -7.14 9.28 1.98
CA GLU A 54 -8.30 8.40 1.83
C GLU A 54 -7.89 6.93 1.68
N ALA A 55 -6.85 6.65 0.89
CA ALA A 55 -6.28 5.32 0.76
C ALA A 55 -5.72 4.80 2.10
N ALA A 56 -5.02 5.64 2.87
CA ALA A 56 -4.51 5.28 4.19
C ALA A 56 -5.65 4.91 5.14
N VAL A 57 -6.73 5.70 5.15
CA VAL A 57 -7.92 5.42 5.96
C VAL A 57 -8.62 4.14 5.51
N ALA A 58 -8.70 3.89 4.20
CA ALA A 58 -9.30 2.67 3.65
C ALA A 58 -8.52 1.42 4.09
N VAL A 59 -7.19 1.44 3.98
CA VAL A 59 -6.33 0.34 4.44
C VAL A 59 -6.45 0.16 5.96
N TYR A 60 -6.42 1.26 6.74
CA TYR A 60 -6.62 1.21 8.19
C TYR A 60 -7.94 0.49 8.56
N LYS A 61 -9.05 0.90 7.95
CA LYS A 61 -10.36 0.30 8.22
C LYS A 61 -10.40 -1.18 7.82
N ALA A 62 -9.78 -1.55 6.70
CA ALA A 62 -9.73 -2.95 6.25
C ALA A 62 -8.93 -3.81 7.24
N VAL A 63 -7.74 -3.36 7.64
CA VAL A 63 -6.91 -4.06 8.62
C VAL A 63 -7.64 -4.19 9.96
N LEU A 64 -8.20 -3.10 10.49
CA LEU A 64 -8.95 -3.14 11.75
C LEU A 64 -10.12 -4.13 11.69
N ARG A 65 -10.87 -4.14 10.58
CA ARG A 65 -12.03 -5.02 10.40
C ARG A 65 -11.63 -6.51 10.35
N ILE A 66 -10.52 -6.83 9.70
CA ILE A 66 -10.10 -8.22 9.48
C ILE A 66 -9.33 -8.76 10.67
N THR A 67 -8.48 -7.94 11.28
CA THR A 67 -7.50 -8.39 12.28
C THR A 67 -7.79 -7.91 13.70
N GLY A 68 -8.64 -6.90 13.86
CA GLY A 68 -8.84 -6.22 15.14
C GLY A 68 -7.69 -5.27 15.55
N ILE A 69 -6.60 -5.21 14.76
CA ILE A 69 -5.46 -4.34 15.05
C ILE A 69 -5.78 -2.89 14.67
N SER A 70 -5.57 -1.98 15.60
CA SER A 70 -5.59 -0.53 15.34
C SER A 70 -4.20 -0.06 14.97
N LEU A 71 -4.06 0.45 13.74
CA LEU A 71 -2.80 1.02 13.23
C LEU A 71 -2.74 2.53 13.49
N GLY A 72 -1.55 3.06 13.67
CA GLY A 72 -1.31 4.50 13.61
C GLY A 72 -1.11 4.98 12.17
N ILE A 73 -1.68 6.13 11.81
CA ILE A 73 -1.42 6.78 10.53
C ILE A 73 -0.33 7.83 10.74
N LYS A 74 0.83 7.59 10.14
CA LYS A 74 1.87 8.62 10.06
C LYS A 74 1.62 9.43 8.78
N TRP A 75 1.19 10.65 8.98
CA TRP A 75 0.80 11.54 7.91
C TRP A 75 1.88 11.62 6.81
N VAL A 76 1.57 11.39 5.57
CA VAL A 76 0.22 11.26 4.95
C VAL A 76 -0.01 9.84 4.42
N ASN A 77 1.03 8.99 4.43
CA ASN A 77 1.07 7.84 3.53
C ASN A 77 1.52 6.51 4.17
N ASP A 78 1.79 6.48 5.45
CA ASP A 78 2.31 5.26 6.09
C ASP A 78 1.45 4.84 7.27
N LEU A 79 1.29 3.53 7.44
CA LEU A 79 0.59 2.92 8.56
C LEU A 79 1.57 2.16 9.44
N TYR A 80 1.46 2.36 10.74
CA TYR A 80 2.40 1.85 11.74
C TYR A 80 1.70 1.06 12.84
N TYR A 81 2.42 0.07 13.37
CA TYR A 81 2.11 -0.62 14.61
C TYR A 81 3.36 -0.62 15.48
N ASN A 82 3.25 -0.11 16.73
CA ASN A 82 4.36 0.01 17.66
C ASN A 82 5.63 0.60 17.01
N GLU A 83 5.47 1.78 16.36
CA GLU A 83 6.54 2.53 15.70
C GLU A 83 7.19 1.85 14.48
N LYS A 84 6.75 0.64 14.13
CA LYS A 84 7.21 -0.08 12.93
C LYS A 84 6.18 0.00 11.81
N LYS A 85 6.65 0.13 10.59
CA LYS A 85 5.81 0.30 9.40
C LYS A 85 5.17 -1.01 8.98
N VAL A 86 3.85 -1.01 8.87
CA VAL A 86 3.03 -2.13 8.35
C VAL A 86 2.69 -1.93 6.88
N CYS A 87 2.40 -0.68 6.49
CA CYS A 87 1.96 -0.36 5.13
C CYS A 87 2.56 0.95 4.65
N GLY A 88 2.95 0.97 3.39
CA GLY A 88 3.31 2.16 2.65
C GLY A 88 2.34 2.43 1.53
N ILE A 89 1.98 3.70 1.32
CA ILE A 89 1.11 4.15 0.24
C ILE A 89 1.89 5.13 -0.62
N LEU A 90 1.84 4.93 -1.93
CA LEU A 90 2.45 5.79 -2.93
C LEU A 90 1.37 6.27 -3.90
N THR A 91 1.27 7.56 -4.08
CA THR A 91 0.40 8.17 -5.09
C THR A 91 1.26 8.76 -6.19
N GLU A 92 1.03 8.34 -7.41
CA GLU A 92 1.71 8.80 -8.61
C GLU A 92 0.70 9.45 -9.56
N LEU A 93 1.10 10.56 -10.15
CA LEU A 93 0.31 11.29 -11.14
C LEU A 93 0.84 10.95 -12.52
N GLU A 94 -0.05 10.55 -13.41
CA GLU A 94 0.28 10.25 -14.80
C GLU A 94 -0.24 11.34 -15.72
N TRP A 95 0.56 11.69 -16.70
CA TRP A 95 0.29 12.71 -17.69
C TRP A 95 0.36 12.13 -19.10
N GLU A 96 -0.47 12.61 -20.00
CA GLU A 96 -0.36 12.23 -21.40
C GLU A 96 0.88 12.85 -22.03
N ALA A 97 1.71 12.01 -22.66
CA ALA A 97 2.97 12.44 -23.24
C ALA A 97 2.81 13.45 -24.40
N GLU A 98 1.73 13.33 -25.16
CA GLU A 98 1.49 14.18 -26.35
C GLU A 98 0.83 15.51 -26.00
N SER A 99 -0.18 15.50 -25.15
CA SER A 99 -0.94 16.70 -24.78
C SER A 99 -0.40 17.43 -23.56
N GLY A 100 0.35 16.72 -22.71
CA GLY A 100 0.76 17.23 -21.41
C GLY A 100 -0.40 17.36 -20.42
N GLU A 101 -1.58 16.80 -20.75
CA GLU A 101 -2.75 16.82 -19.88
C GLU A 101 -2.66 15.73 -18.82
N PHE A 102 -3.28 16.00 -17.67
CA PHE A 102 -3.41 15.03 -16.59
C PHE A 102 -4.26 13.82 -17.02
N SER A 103 -3.72 12.63 -16.88
CA SER A 103 -4.36 11.38 -17.30
C SER A 103 -5.06 10.66 -16.16
N CYS A 104 -4.32 10.31 -15.13
CA CYS A 104 -4.86 9.57 -13.99
C CYS A 104 -3.97 9.65 -12.75
N VAL A 105 -4.51 9.18 -11.65
CA VAL A 105 -3.78 8.93 -10.40
C VAL A 105 -3.64 7.43 -10.24
N ILE A 106 -2.43 6.98 -9.91
CA ILE A 106 -2.16 5.60 -9.52
C ILE A 106 -1.84 5.59 -8.03
N ILE A 107 -2.64 4.86 -7.25
CA ILE A 107 -2.41 4.67 -5.83
C ILE A 107 -1.89 3.27 -5.61
N GLY A 108 -0.62 3.16 -5.22
CA GLY A 108 0.00 1.92 -4.80
C GLY A 108 -0.09 1.75 -3.28
N ALA A 109 -0.48 0.58 -2.80
CA ALA A 109 -0.40 0.20 -1.40
C ALA A 109 0.37 -1.11 -1.27
N GLY A 110 1.42 -1.09 -0.44
CA GLY A 110 2.17 -2.27 -0.05
C GLY A 110 1.94 -2.56 1.43
N ILE A 111 1.34 -3.71 1.73
CA ILE A 111 1.01 -4.13 3.10
C ILE A 111 1.88 -5.32 3.46
N ASN A 112 2.60 -5.23 4.58
CA ASN A 112 3.34 -6.35 5.14
C ASN A 112 2.34 -7.29 5.85
N VAL A 113 2.18 -8.52 5.34
CA VAL A 113 1.16 -9.45 5.82
C VAL A 113 1.76 -10.57 6.67
N SER A 114 2.67 -11.35 6.12
CA SER A 114 3.21 -12.55 6.75
C SER A 114 4.75 -12.61 6.80
N GLN A 115 5.43 -11.52 6.46
CA GLN A 115 6.90 -11.46 6.57
C GLN A 115 7.33 -11.70 8.02
N ASP A 116 8.39 -12.44 8.19
CA ASP A 116 9.14 -12.56 9.44
C ASP A 116 10.37 -11.64 9.46
N GLU A 117 11.15 -11.70 10.52
CA GLU A 117 12.35 -10.87 10.66
C GLU A 117 13.42 -11.21 9.61
N ALA A 118 13.53 -12.49 9.25
CA ALA A 118 14.46 -12.94 8.21
C ALA A 118 14.07 -12.45 6.82
N ASP A 119 12.78 -12.41 6.52
CA ASP A 119 12.25 -11.87 5.27
C ASP A 119 12.60 -10.39 5.08
N PHE A 120 12.48 -9.59 6.14
CA PHE A 120 12.83 -8.16 6.09
C PHE A 120 14.33 -7.91 5.96
N GLY A 121 15.14 -8.80 6.53
CA GLY A 121 16.58 -8.61 6.62
C GLY A 121 17.01 -7.55 7.65
N PRO A 122 18.34 -7.42 7.91
CA PRO A 122 18.85 -6.64 9.04
C PRO A 122 18.61 -5.14 8.94
N GLU A 123 18.45 -4.60 7.74
CA GLU A 123 18.24 -3.15 7.53
C GLU A 123 16.77 -2.75 7.68
N VAL A 124 15.84 -3.63 7.32
CA VAL A 124 14.40 -3.34 7.29
C VAL A 124 13.67 -3.84 8.54
N ALA A 125 14.08 -4.99 9.10
CA ALA A 125 13.45 -5.57 10.30
C ALA A 125 13.34 -4.61 11.50
N PRO A 126 14.28 -3.70 11.76
CA PRO A 126 14.15 -2.72 12.85
C PRO A 126 13.02 -1.71 12.64
N ILE A 127 12.62 -1.43 11.39
CA ILE A 127 11.71 -0.33 11.02
C ILE A 127 10.39 -0.80 10.40
N ALA A 128 10.25 -2.09 10.11
CA ALA A 128 9.06 -2.68 9.53
C ALA A 128 8.53 -3.82 10.38
N ILE A 129 7.23 -4.10 10.23
CA ILE A 129 6.54 -5.20 10.90
C ILE A 129 5.43 -5.71 9.98
N SER A 130 5.15 -7.00 10.03
CA SER A 130 4.00 -7.60 9.35
C SER A 130 2.78 -7.72 10.27
N LEU A 131 1.61 -7.90 9.68
CA LEU A 131 0.39 -8.19 10.44
C LEU A 131 0.51 -9.50 11.23
N ALA A 132 1.18 -10.52 10.66
CA ALA A 132 1.44 -11.77 11.35
C ALA A 132 2.27 -11.57 12.63
N GLN A 133 3.31 -10.78 12.57
CA GLN A 133 4.12 -10.45 13.74
C GLN A 133 3.33 -9.65 14.78
N ALA A 134 2.51 -8.70 14.33
CA ALA A 134 1.67 -7.89 15.23
C ALA A 134 0.57 -8.70 15.93
N LEU A 135 0.04 -9.71 15.24
CA LEU A 135 -1.00 -10.62 15.76
C LEU A 135 -0.42 -11.80 16.57
N GLY A 136 0.84 -12.15 16.35
CA GLY A 136 1.44 -13.40 16.81
C GLY A 136 0.98 -14.64 16.03
N THR A 137 0.22 -14.47 14.95
CA THR A 137 -0.25 -15.53 14.05
C THR A 137 -0.51 -14.95 12.66
N ALA A 138 -0.38 -15.78 11.61
CA ALA A 138 -0.66 -15.34 10.26
C ALA A 138 -2.15 -15.02 10.08
N PRO A 139 -2.50 -13.84 9.53
CA PRO A 139 -3.88 -13.51 9.24
C PRO A 139 -4.43 -14.39 8.11
N ASP A 140 -5.73 -14.65 8.14
CA ASP A 140 -6.42 -15.31 7.04
C ASP A 140 -6.36 -14.42 5.79
N ARG A 141 -5.85 -14.99 4.70
CA ARG A 141 -5.70 -14.30 3.40
C ARG A 141 -6.80 -14.67 2.42
N THR A 142 -7.73 -15.54 2.80
CA THR A 142 -8.84 -15.94 1.94
C THR A 142 -9.92 -14.87 1.90
N TRP A 143 -10.48 -14.64 0.75
CA TRP A 143 -11.61 -13.76 0.55
C TRP A 143 -12.72 -14.48 -0.23
N PRO A 144 -13.98 -14.43 0.21
CA PRO A 144 -14.47 -13.80 1.45
C PRO A 144 -14.00 -14.54 2.70
N PRO A 145 -13.88 -13.82 3.86
CA PRO A 145 -13.59 -14.50 5.11
C PRO A 145 -14.67 -15.52 5.41
N GLY A 146 -14.24 -16.72 5.74
CA GLY A 146 -15.11 -17.85 6.05
C GLY A 146 -16.03 -17.60 7.24
#